data_0032f2f3cd5fca4ac47593ca5777a244
#
_entry.id   0032f2f3cd5fca4ac47593ca5777a244
#
_cell.length_a   1.000
_cell.length_b   1.000
_cell.length_c   1.000
_cell.angle_alpha   90.00
_cell.angle_beta   90.00
_cell.angle_gamma   90.00
#
_symmetry.space_group_name_H-M   'P 1'
#
loop_
_entity.id
_entity.type
_entity.pdbx_description
1 polymer ?
#
loop_
_entity_poly.entity_id
_entity_poly.type
_entity_poly.pdbx_seq_one_letter_code
_entity_poly.pdbx_strand_id
1 'polypeptide(L)'
;MIIPMVIAKKKEFIKIFLIASIFSVLGGILGYLIGYLFFDLAMYVIEFYNYEDKVKDLKLNMSEGNGFLAWLSILFLAGFTPLPYKAFTIASGLIAFNLPVFIIVSLISRSLRFFIVAFLSYKFGELFTEYMKNHGSKWFTIIGILIVIIFVFTYLVLKFNG
;
A
#
# COMPACT_ATOMS: atom_id res chain seq x y z
N MET A 1 5.32 0.29 -12.54
CA MET A 1 6.28 0.83 -13.52
C MET A 1 7.75 0.39 -13.31
N ILE A 2 8.14 -0.16 -12.17
CA ILE A 2 9.55 -0.63 -11.93
C ILE A 2 9.92 -1.79 -12.85
N ILE A 3 9.04 -2.77 -13.05
CA ILE A 3 9.30 -3.99 -13.84
C ILE A 3 9.85 -3.67 -15.25
N PRO A 4 9.15 -2.92 -16.12
CA PRO A 4 9.65 -2.65 -17.45
C PRO A 4 10.94 -1.82 -17.46
N MET A 5 11.14 -0.92 -16.49
CA MET A 5 12.36 -0.13 -16.37
C MET A 5 13.57 -0.99 -16.03
N VAL A 6 13.41 -1.96 -15.13
CA VAL A 6 14.49 -2.89 -14.74
C VAL A 6 14.81 -3.84 -15.88
N ILE A 7 13.81 -4.34 -16.60
CA ILE A 7 14.03 -5.21 -17.78
C ILE A 7 14.80 -4.46 -18.86
N ALA A 8 14.44 -3.18 -19.12
CA ALA A 8 15.10 -2.35 -20.13
C ALA A 8 16.54 -1.96 -19.75
N LYS A 9 16.81 -1.77 -18.44
CA LYS A 9 18.10 -1.29 -17.94
C LYS A 9 18.59 -2.12 -16.76
N LYS A 10 18.88 -3.40 -16.99
CA LYS A 10 19.28 -4.35 -15.95
C LYS A 10 20.44 -3.88 -15.07
N LYS A 11 21.45 -3.21 -15.64
CA LYS A 11 22.61 -2.70 -14.90
C LYS A 11 22.26 -1.58 -13.90
N GLU A 12 21.12 -0.92 -14.09
CA GLU A 12 20.67 0.20 -13.24
C GLU A 12 19.60 -0.19 -12.23
N PHE A 13 19.32 -1.50 -12.01
CA PHE A 13 18.21 -1.93 -11.15
C PHE A 13 18.30 -1.36 -9.72
N ILE A 14 19.54 -1.22 -9.18
CA ILE A 14 19.77 -0.63 -7.85
C ILE A 14 19.34 0.85 -7.82
N LYS A 15 19.70 1.63 -8.86
CA LYS A 15 19.29 3.04 -8.95
C LYS A 15 17.78 3.17 -9.07
N ILE A 16 17.16 2.32 -9.89
CA ILE A 16 15.71 2.33 -10.14
C ILE A 16 14.95 2.06 -8.84
N PHE A 17 15.35 1.03 -8.07
CA PHE A 17 14.67 0.71 -6.82
C PHE A 17 14.88 1.79 -5.75
N LEU A 18 16.09 2.37 -5.64
CA LEU A 18 16.38 3.45 -4.69
C LEU A 18 15.54 4.69 -4.98
N ILE A 19 15.52 5.13 -6.23
CA ILE A 19 14.71 6.28 -6.66
C ILE A 19 13.23 6.01 -6.37
N ALA A 20 12.72 4.84 -6.75
CA ALA A 20 11.33 4.48 -6.48
C ALA A 20 11.00 4.45 -4.98
N SER A 21 11.92 3.96 -4.14
CA SER A 21 11.75 3.93 -2.68
C SER A 21 11.68 5.33 -2.09
N ILE A 22 12.63 6.21 -2.45
CA ILE A 22 12.69 7.59 -1.96
C ILE A 22 11.43 8.37 -2.36
N PHE A 23 11.08 8.37 -3.65
CA PHE A 23 9.87 9.08 -4.11
C PHE A 23 8.59 8.51 -3.53
N SER A 24 8.55 7.19 -3.26
CA SER A 24 7.41 6.58 -2.61
C SER A 24 7.25 7.00 -1.15
N VAL A 25 8.35 7.14 -0.41
CA VAL A 25 8.33 7.63 0.97
C VAL A 25 7.96 9.11 1.00
N LEU A 26 8.50 9.93 0.09
CA LEU A 26 8.10 11.35 -0.05
C LEU A 26 6.59 11.47 -0.31
N GLY A 27 6.03 10.64 -1.20
CA GLY A 27 4.58 10.56 -1.40
C GLY A 27 3.81 10.12 -0.14
N GLY A 28 4.40 9.25 0.67
CA GLY A 28 3.85 8.84 1.97
C GLY A 28 3.85 10.00 2.98
N ILE A 29 4.93 10.79 3.04
CA ILE A 29 5.02 11.99 3.90
C ILE A 29 3.97 13.02 3.48
N LEU A 30 3.77 13.26 2.18
CA LEU A 30 2.70 14.13 1.71
C LEU A 30 1.31 13.62 2.13
N GLY A 31 1.06 12.32 2.03
CA GLY A 31 -0.18 11.72 2.53
C GLY A 31 -0.37 11.91 4.04
N TYR A 32 0.70 11.73 4.81
CA TYR A 32 0.70 11.99 6.25
C TYR A 32 0.37 13.47 6.57
N LEU A 33 1.03 14.41 5.88
CA LEU A 33 0.77 15.85 6.05
C LEU A 33 -0.67 16.21 5.71
N ILE A 34 -1.21 15.65 4.65
CA ILE A 34 -2.64 15.83 4.31
C ILE A 34 -3.50 15.37 5.49
N GLY A 35 -3.30 14.15 5.99
CA GLY A 35 -4.05 13.64 7.13
C GLY A 35 -3.90 14.51 8.38
N TYR A 36 -2.69 14.99 8.66
CA TYR A 36 -2.41 15.84 9.80
C TYR A 36 -3.08 17.22 9.69
N LEU A 37 -3.01 17.86 8.52
CA LEU A 37 -3.61 19.18 8.28
C LEU A 37 -5.15 19.13 8.22
N PHE A 38 -5.72 18.02 7.74
CA PHE A 38 -7.17 17.82 7.70
C PHE A 38 -7.77 17.31 9.01
N PHE A 39 -6.95 17.11 10.04
CA PHE A 39 -7.41 16.64 11.35
C PHE A 39 -8.48 17.54 11.95
N ASP A 40 -8.29 18.86 11.91
CA ASP A 40 -9.25 19.83 12.46
C ASP A 40 -10.60 19.80 11.73
N LEU A 41 -10.57 19.65 10.40
CA LEU A 41 -11.79 19.48 9.60
C LEU A 41 -12.49 18.14 9.90
N ALA A 42 -11.73 17.08 10.08
CA ALA A 42 -12.27 15.79 10.45
C ALA A 42 -12.88 15.84 11.86
N MET A 43 -12.23 16.52 12.80
CA MET A 43 -12.73 16.71 14.17
C MET A 43 -14.05 17.48 14.18
N TYR A 44 -14.23 18.52 13.37
CA TYR A 44 -15.49 19.25 13.27
C TYR A 44 -16.67 18.34 12.90
N VAL A 45 -16.45 17.38 11.97
CA VAL A 45 -17.47 16.40 11.60
C VAL A 45 -17.69 15.37 12.71
N ILE A 46 -16.62 14.95 13.39
CA ILE A 46 -16.67 13.98 14.49
C ILE A 46 -17.41 14.54 15.69
N GLU A 47 -17.20 15.82 16.01
CA GLU A 47 -17.92 16.57 17.04
C GLU A 47 -19.43 16.61 16.74
N PHE A 48 -19.79 16.87 15.50
CA PHE A 48 -21.20 16.88 15.09
C PHE A 48 -21.92 15.54 15.35
N TYR A 49 -21.19 14.41 15.28
CA TYR A 49 -21.71 13.07 15.57
C TYR A 49 -21.45 12.58 17.00
N ASN A 50 -20.88 13.39 17.90
CA ASN A 50 -20.52 13.04 19.29
C ASN A 50 -19.58 11.82 19.41
N TYR A 51 -18.60 11.67 18.49
CA TYR A 51 -17.61 10.60 18.51
C TYR A 51 -16.22 11.06 19.00
N GLU A 52 -16.10 12.24 19.60
CA GLU A 52 -14.82 12.85 20.02
C GLU A 52 -14.02 11.97 20.96
N ASP A 53 -14.67 11.43 22.00
CA ASP A 53 -14.00 10.62 23.01
C ASP A 53 -13.44 9.34 22.41
N LYS A 54 -14.18 8.69 21.51
CA LYS A 54 -13.71 7.48 20.80
C LYS A 54 -12.50 7.75 19.93
N VAL A 55 -12.45 8.90 19.28
CA VAL A 55 -11.32 9.29 18.43
C VAL A 55 -10.11 9.67 19.27
N LYS A 56 -10.30 10.36 20.39
CA LYS A 56 -9.22 10.66 21.35
C LYS A 56 -8.62 9.38 21.94
N ASP A 57 -9.45 8.45 22.37
CA ASP A 57 -9.02 7.14 22.89
C ASP A 57 -8.27 6.33 21.84
N LEU A 58 -8.76 6.27 20.61
CA LEU A 58 -8.06 5.61 19.49
C LEU A 58 -6.71 6.26 19.22
N LYS A 59 -6.64 7.60 19.21
CA LYS A 59 -5.40 8.34 19.01
C LYS A 59 -4.37 8.01 20.08
N LEU A 60 -4.76 8.03 21.36
CA LEU A 60 -3.88 7.69 22.48
C LEU A 60 -3.41 6.24 22.41
N ASN A 61 -4.32 5.31 22.21
CA ASN A 61 -3.98 3.89 22.13
C ASN A 61 -3.05 3.55 20.96
N MET A 62 -3.24 4.21 19.80
CA MET A 62 -2.43 3.95 18.60
C MET A 62 -1.11 4.72 18.59
N SER A 63 -0.99 5.85 19.32
CA SER A 63 0.24 6.65 19.35
C SER A 63 1.20 6.26 20.46
N GLU A 64 0.72 5.75 21.60
CA GLU A 64 1.55 5.52 22.80
C GLU A 64 1.29 4.21 23.52
N GLY A 65 0.24 3.44 23.19
CA GLY A 65 -0.16 2.25 23.92
C GLY A 65 0.14 0.92 23.20
N ASN A 66 -0.57 -0.14 23.64
CA ASN A 66 -0.52 -1.46 23.00
C ASN A 66 -0.93 -1.40 21.50
N GLY A 67 -1.71 -0.40 21.11
CA GLY A 67 -2.06 -0.13 19.72
C GLY A 67 -0.91 0.39 18.85
N PHE A 68 0.15 0.96 19.45
CA PHE A 68 1.31 1.45 18.72
C PHE A 68 1.99 0.35 17.90
N LEU A 69 2.28 -0.80 18.50
CA LEU A 69 2.87 -1.95 17.81
C LEU A 69 1.94 -2.53 16.76
N ALA A 70 0.63 -2.56 17.04
CA ALA A 70 -0.38 -3.01 16.09
C ALA A 70 -0.42 -2.09 14.87
N TRP A 71 -0.47 -0.76 15.07
CA TRP A 71 -0.45 0.22 13.99
C TRP A 71 0.82 0.17 13.16
N LEU A 72 1.98 0.02 13.83
CA LEU A 72 3.27 -0.13 13.18
C LEU A 72 3.32 -1.38 12.29
N SER A 73 2.79 -2.49 12.76
CA SER A 73 2.68 -3.74 11.99
C SER A 73 1.76 -3.59 10.79
N ILE A 74 0.61 -2.95 10.95
CA ILE A 74 -0.34 -2.67 9.86
C ILE A 74 0.30 -1.75 8.82
N LEU A 75 0.99 -0.70 9.26
CA LEU A 75 1.69 0.24 8.38
C LEU A 75 2.81 -0.44 7.59
N PHE A 76 3.57 -1.32 8.24
CA PHE A 76 4.60 -2.14 7.59
C PHE A 76 3.98 -3.06 6.53
N LEU A 77 2.93 -3.81 6.89
CA LEU A 77 2.22 -4.70 5.97
C LEU A 77 1.60 -3.92 4.80
N ALA A 78 0.98 -2.77 5.04
CA ALA A 78 0.41 -1.94 4.00
C ALA A 78 1.47 -1.39 3.03
N GLY A 79 2.65 -1.07 3.52
CA GLY A 79 3.79 -0.64 2.69
C GLY A 79 4.38 -1.78 1.86
N PHE A 80 4.44 -2.98 2.42
CA PHE A 80 5.01 -4.17 1.79
C PHE A 80 4.05 -4.82 0.79
N THR A 81 2.76 -4.93 1.11
CA THR A 81 1.73 -5.56 0.28
C THR A 81 1.16 -4.59 -0.78
N PRO A 82 0.40 -5.05 -1.78
CA PRO A 82 -0.28 -4.19 -2.74
C PRO A 82 -1.54 -3.50 -2.18
N LEU A 83 -1.65 -3.35 -0.86
CA LEU A 83 -2.74 -2.62 -0.22
C LEU A 83 -2.68 -1.12 -0.55
N PRO A 84 -3.79 -0.38 -0.41
CA PRO A 84 -3.84 1.05 -0.68
C PRO A 84 -3.07 1.85 0.39
N TYR A 85 -1.74 1.81 0.31
CA TYR A 85 -0.82 2.46 1.25
C TYR A 85 -1.15 3.93 1.52
N LYS A 86 -1.66 4.65 0.51
CA LYS A 86 -2.06 6.07 0.66
C LYS A 86 -3.12 6.28 1.75
N ALA A 87 -4.07 5.36 1.89
CA ALA A 87 -5.07 5.44 2.96
C ALA A 87 -4.43 5.36 4.36
N PHE A 88 -3.44 4.46 4.52
CA PHE A 88 -2.71 4.30 5.78
C PHE A 88 -1.78 5.49 6.10
N THR A 89 -1.23 6.15 5.07
CA THR A 89 -0.43 7.38 5.29
C THR A 89 -1.30 8.52 5.79
N ILE A 90 -2.47 8.73 5.18
CA ILE A 90 -3.44 9.75 5.62
C ILE A 90 -3.96 9.42 7.03
N ALA A 91 -4.34 8.17 7.29
CA ALA A 91 -4.78 7.73 8.60
C ALA A 91 -3.71 7.94 9.68
N SER A 92 -2.43 7.67 9.37
CA SER A 92 -1.31 7.95 10.28
C SER A 92 -1.17 9.43 10.61
N GLY A 93 -1.44 10.31 9.64
CA GLY A 93 -1.50 11.75 9.84
C GLY A 93 -2.68 12.16 10.74
N LEU A 94 -3.88 11.61 10.50
CA LEU A 94 -5.08 11.89 11.30
C LEU A 94 -4.92 11.53 12.78
N ILE A 95 -4.30 10.41 13.09
CA ILE A 95 -4.01 10.02 14.49
C ILE A 95 -2.78 10.71 15.07
N ALA A 96 -2.08 11.57 14.30
CA ALA A 96 -0.82 12.21 14.64
C ALA A 96 0.24 11.19 15.10
N PHE A 97 0.34 10.04 14.39
CA PHE A 97 1.34 9.02 14.68
C PHE A 97 2.76 9.61 14.62
N ASN A 98 3.70 9.09 15.40
CA ASN A 98 5.06 9.59 15.47
C ASN A 98 5.72 9.63 14.06
N LEU A 99 5.97 10.84 13.54
CA LEU A 99 6.44 11.05 12.16
C LEU A 99 7.81 10.40 11.89
N PRO A 100 8.85 10.52 12.73
CA PRO A 100 10.10 9.79 12.57
C PRO A 100 9.92 8.28 12.43
N VAL A 101 9.12 7.67 13.29
CA VAL A 101 8.83 6.23 13.26
C VAL A 101 8.07 5.87 11.97
N PHE A 102 7.08 6.67 11.59
CA PHE A 102 6.37 6.53 10.32
C PHE A 102 7.31 6.52 9.12
N ILE A 103 8.26 7.46 9.05
CA ILE A 103 9.24 7.56 7.95
C ILE A 103 10.12 6.32 7.90
N ILE A 104 10.67 5.88 9.05
CA ILE A 104 11.56 4.71 9.13
C ILE A 104 10.83 3.44 8.66
N VAL A 105 9.63 3.17 9.20
CA VAL A 105 8.85 1.99 8.85
C VAL A 105 8.43 2.01 7.39
N SER A 106 7.99 3.17 6.90
CA SER A 106 7.64 3.37 5.50
C SER A 106 8.85 3.14 4.58
N LEU A 107 10.02 3.66 4.94
CA LEU A 107 11.24 3.48 4.17
C LEU A 107 11.61 1.99 4.08
N ILE A 108 11.61 1.27 5.22
CA ILE A 108 11.98 -0.14 5.26
C ILE A 108 10.98 -0.98 4.45
N SER A 109 9.67 -0.84 4.72
CA SER A 109 8.64 -1.65 4.07
C SER A 109 8.58 -1.43 2.56
N ARG A 110 8.65 -0.16 2.11
CA ARG A 110 8.64 0.20 0.68
C ARG A 110 9.91 -0.20 -0.03
N SER A 111 11.07 0.02 0.60
CA SER A 111 12.36 -0.40 0.03
C SER A 111 12.42 -1.90 -0.13
N LEU A 112 11.98 -2.68 0.87
CA LEU A 112 11.95 -4.13 0.79
C LEU A 112 11.05 -4.61 -0.35
N ARG A 113 9.85 -4.05 -0.48
CA ARG A 113 8.93 -4.35 -1.58
C ARG A 113 9.56 -4.04 -2.94
N PHE A 114 10.08 -2.83 -3.13
CA PHE A 114 10.64 -2.42 -4.41
C PHE A 114 11.93 -3.18 -4.75
N PHE A 115 12.73 -3.53 -3.73
CA PHE A 115 13.89 -4.37 -3.92
C PHE A 115 13.49 -5.77 -4.42
N ILE A 116 12.52 -6.42 -3.78
CA ILE A 116 12.04 -7.75 -4.21
C ILE A 116 11.50 -7.69 -5.64
N VAL A 117 10.67 -6.70 -5.97
CA VAL A 117 10.11 -6.55 -7.32
C VAL A 117 11.22 -6.27 -8.34
N ALA A 118 12.17 -5.39 -8.03
CA ALA A 118 13.28 -5.08 -8.93
C ALA A 118 14.21 -6.28 -9.11
N PHE A 119 14.52 -7.02 -8.04
CA PHE A 119 15.36 -8.21 -8.07
C PHE A 119 14.72 -9.35 -8.87
N LEU A 120 13.44 -9.62 -8.65
CA LEU A 120 12.69 -10.60 -9.44
C LEU A 120 12.63 -10.20 -10.92
N SER A 121 12.43 -8.92 -11.22
CA SER A 121 12.42 -8.41 -12.59
C SER A 121 13.81 -8.51 -13.23
N TYR A 122 14.87 -8.26 -12.47
CA TYR A 122 16.25 -8.44 -12.93
C TYR A 122 16.55 -9.88 -13.28
N LYS A 123 16.17 -10.83 -12.41
CA LYS A 123 16.51 -12.25 -12.56
C LYS A 123 15.61 -12.97 -13.58
N PHE A 124 14.32 -12.70 -13.55
CA PHE A 124 13.30 -13.44 -14.31
C PHE A 124 12.60 -12.63 -15.40
N GLY A 125 12.91 -11.32 -15.52
CA GLY A 125 12.17 -10.41 -16.41
C GLY A 125 12.21 -10.82 -17.88
N GLU A 126 13.32 -11.34 -18.38
CA GLU A 126 13.43 -11.84 -19.76
C GLU A 126 12.61 -13.10 -19.99
N LEU A 127 12.74 -14.09 -19.10
CA LEU A 127 11.95 -15.31 -19.16
C LEU A 127 10.46 -15.03 -19.12
N PHE A 128 10.04 -14.10 -18.25
CA PHE A 128 8.66 -13.69 -18.15
C PHE A 128 8.18 -12.95 -19.43
N THR A 129 9.02 -12.09 -20.00
CA THR A 129 8.70 -11.37 -21.22
C THR A 129 8.57 -12.30 -22.42
N GLU A 130 9.47 -13.28 -22.54
CA GLU A 130 9.43 -14.30 -23.59
C GLU A 130 8.21 -15.21 -23.44
N TYR A 131 7.95 -15.68 -22.23
CA TYR A 131 6.75 -16.48 -21.92
C TYR A 131 5.45 -15.71 -22.23
N MET A 132 5.38 -14.43 -21.85
CA MET A 132 4.23 -13.57 -22.12
C MET A 132 4.05 -13.27 -23.61
N LYS A 133 5.11 -13.12 -24.39
CA LYS A 133 5.02 -12.98 -25.85
C LYS A 133 4.39 -14.22 -26.50
N ASN A 134 4.77 -15.40 -26.02
CA ASN A 134 4.32 -16.66 -26.59
C ASN A 134 2.92 -17.13 -26.10
N HIS A 135 2.58 -16.79 -24.86
CA HIS A 135 1.36 -17.30 -24.18
C HIS A 135 0.48 -16.19 -23.58
N GLY A 136 0.87 -14.94 -23.67
CA GLY A 136 0.23 -13.83 -22.95
C GLY A 136 -1.26 -13.68 -23.24
N SER A 137 -1.67 -13.82 -24.51
CA SER A 137 -3.09 -13.73 -24.90
C SER A 137 -3.95 -14.79 -24.19
N LYS A 138 -3.47 -16.03 -24.09
CA LYS A 138 -4.19 -17.13 -23.42
C LYS A 138 -4.31 -16.90 -21.91
N TRP A 139 -3.23 -16.41 -21.27
CA TRP A 139 -3.22 -16.15 -19.84
C TRP A 139 -4.14 -14.98 -19.45
N PHE A 140 -4.14 -13.90 -20.21
CA PHE A 140 -5.07 -12.79 -19.97
C PHE A 140 -6.53 -13.23 -20.13
N THR A 141 -6.81 -14.07 -21.10
CA THR A 141 -8.16 -14.64 -21.29
C THR A 141 -8.56 -15.53 -20.13
N ILE A 142 -7.67 -16.41 -19.65
CA ILE A 142 -7.95 -17.33 -18.53
C ILE A 142 -8.19 -16.52 -17.24
N ILE A 143 -7.33 -15.53 -16.94
CA ILE A 143 -7.49 -14.66 -15.75
C ILE A 143 -8.79 -13.86 -15.85
N GLY A 144 -9.10 -13.30 -17.01
CA GLY A 144 -10.36 -12.59 -17.25
C GLY A 144 -11.58 -13.45 -16.99
N ILE A 145 -11.60 -14.68 -17.53
CA ILE A 145 -12.69 -15.65 -17.32
C ILE A 145 -12.80 -16.01 -15.83
N LEU A 146 -11.68 -16.24 -15.14
CA LEU A 146 -11.66 -16.59 -13.72
C LEU A 146 -12.22 -15.47 -12.84
N ILE A 147 -11.89 -14.20 -13.13
CA ILE A 147 -12.46 -13.04 -12.46
C ILE A 147 -13.97 -12.96 -12.67
N VAL A 148 -14.44 -13.16 -13.91
CA VAL A 148 -15.88 -13.17 -14.23
C VAL A 148 -16.60 -14.29 -13.48
N ILE A 149 -16.02 -15.50 -13.43
CA ILE A 149 -16.60 -16.64 -12.71
C ILE A 149 -16.71 -16.32 -11.21
N ILE A 150 -15.65 -15.78 -10.60
CA ILE A 150 -15.67 -15.38 -9.19
C ILE A 150 -16.75 -14.34 -8.93
N PHE A 151 -16.87 -13.34 -9.80
CA PHE A 151 -17.86 -12.28 -9.67
C PHE A 151 -19.30 -12.82 -9.77
N VAL A 152 -19.56 -13.67 -10.77
CA VAL A 152 -20.86 -14.34 -10.95
C VAL A 152 -21.19 -15.26 -9.78
N PHE A 153 -20.22 -16.04 -9.31
CA PHE A 153 -20.39 -16.91 -8.15
C PHE A 153 -20.73 -16.12 -6.88
N THR A 154 -19.99 -15.03 -6.62
CA THR A 154 -20.27 -14.13 -5.48
C THR A 154 -21.67 -13.53 -5.59
N TYR A 155 -22.06 -13.05 -6.77
CA TYR A 155 -23.40 -12.51 -7.02
C TYR A 155 -24.49 -13.55 -6.76
N LEU A 156 -24.33 -14.79 -7.23
CA LEU A 156 -25.29 -15.87 -7.01
C LEU A 156 -25.41 -16.24 -5.53
N VAL A 157 -24.28 -16.36 -4.81
CA VAL A 157 -24.27 -16.65 -3.37
C VAL A 157 -25.00 -15.57 -2.58
N LEU A 158 -24.75 -14.29 -2.89
CA LEU A 158 -25.44 -13.17 -2.23
C LEU A 158 -26.94 -13.16 -2.55
N LYS A 159 -27.35 -13.53 -3.77
CA LYS A 159 -28.76 -13.60 -4.16
C LYS A 159 -29.52 -14.78 -3.53
N PHE A 160 -28.84 -15.90 -3.24
CA PHE A 160 -29.45 -17.07 -2.61
C PHE A 160 -29.49 -17.01 -1.09
N ASN A 161 -28.64 -16.17 -0.46
CA ASN A 161 -28.60 -15.99 0.99
C ASN A 161 -29.33 -14.72 1.49
N GLY A 162 -29.92 -13.92 0.63
CA GLY A 162 -30.79 -12.78 0.98
C GLY A 162 -32.20 -13.03 0.52
#